data_f012c44ad9f760a73c6a75161de4f81c
#
_entry.id   f012c44ad9f760a73c6a75161de4f81c
#
_cell.length_a   1.000
_cell.length_b   1.000
_cell.length_c   1.000
_cell.angle_alpha   90.00
_cell.angle_beta   90.00
_cell.angle_gamma   90.00
#
_symmetry.space_group_name_H-M   'P 1'
#
loop_
_entity.id
_entity.type
_entity.pdbx_description
1 polymer ?
#
loop_
_entity_poly.entity_id
_entity_poly.type
_entity_poly.pdbx_seq_one_letter_code
_entity_poly.pdbx_strand_id
1 'polypeptide(L)'
;NAALRYLSVLNTPETNALLQSQFESASNMTDEITALELMCQNDSREKEKALSSFREKWQSNPLVMNKWFAAQAGSKAPGALASVRRLEKDPLFDSRNPNKIRALFGVFGQNLPRFHESSGAGYAYLAQKILEIDGYNPSAAAKLSSVFKKYPRLNDKMRSLMGAELSRILAVPHLSRDVYEIISKTLDSAPARV
;
A
#
# COMPACT_ATOMS: atom_id res chain seq x y z
N ASN A 1 -6.87 -21.06 5.42
CA ASN A 1 -6.72 -19.64 5.02
C ASN A 1 -7.82 -19.16 4.05
N ALA A 2 -8.22 -19.94 3.02
CA ALA A 2 -9.26 -19.50 2.08
C ALA A 2 -10.61 -19.31 2.79
N ALA A 3 -11.09 -20.33 3.53
CA ALA A 3 -12.34 -20.23 4.29
C ALA A 3 -12.34 -19.04 5.27
N LEU A 4 -11.22 -18.82 5.96
CA LEU A 4 -11.08 -17.71 6.90
C LEU A 4 -11.17 -16.33 6.21
N ARG A 5 -10.64 -16.20 4.97
CA ARG A 5 -10.80 -14.97 4.15
C ARG A 5 -12.27 -14.68 3.83
N TYR A 6 -13.07 -15.71 3.51
CA TYR A 6 -14.50 -15.51 3.27
C TYR A 6 -15.25 -15.16 4.56
N LEU A 7 -14.97 -15.89 5.64
CA LEU A 7 -15.62 -15.64 6.94
C LEU A 7 -15.29 -14.24 7.49
N SER A 8 -14.06 -13.75 7.32
CA SER A 8 -13.65 -12.44 7.83
C SER A 8 -14.45 -11.27 7.25
N VAL A 9 -15.09 -11.46 6.08
CA VAL A 9 -15.96 -10.42 5.48
C VAL A 9 -17.20 -10.17 6.34
N LEU A 10 -17.65 -11.15 7.12
CA LEU A 10 -18.81 -11.02 8.01
C LEU A 10 -18.54 -10.07 9.18
N ASN A 11 -17.28 -9.94 9.59
CA ASN A 11 -16.84 -9.07 10.68
C ASN A 11 -17.66 -9.21 11.97
N THR A 12 -17.99 -10.46 12.34
CA THR A 12 -18.71 -10.77 13.58
C THR A 12 -17.73 -11.07 14.72
N PRO A 13 -18.16 -11.01 16.00
CA PRO A 13 -17.32 -11.41 17.14
C PRO A 13 -16.74 -12.83 16.98
N GLU A 14 -17.52 -13.77 16.44
CA GLU A 14 -17.10 -15.16 16.23
C GLU A 14 -16.00 -15.24 15.16
N THR A 15 -16.14 -14.52 14.04
CA THR A 15 -15.13 -14.51 12.99
C THR A 15 -13.85 -13.81 13.46
N ASN A 16 -13.96 -12.77 14.27
CA ASN A 16 -12.80 -12.08 14.86
C ASN A 16 -12.09 -12.98 15.88
N ALA A 17 -12.82 -13.76 16.67
CA ALA A 17 -12.24 -14.77 17.57
C ALA A 17 -11.49 -15.88 16.81
N LEU A 18 -12.02 -16.33 15.66
CA LEU A 18 -11.32 -17.27 14.79
C LEU A 18 -10.01 -16.70 14.22
N LEU A 19 -10.01 -15.43 13.80
CA LEU A 19 -8.80 -14.75 13.32
C LEU A 19 -7.75 -14.66 14.43
N GLN A 20 -8.15 -14.27 15.63
CA GLN A 20 -7.29 -14.19 16.79
C GLN A 20 -6.72 -15.57 17.15
N SER A 21 -7.56 -16.58 17.22
CA SER A 21 -7.15 -17.96 17.52
C SER A 21 -6.11 -18.47 16.51
N GLN A 22 -6.34 -18.25 15.19
CA GLN A 22 -5.37 -18.63 14.18
C GLN A 22 -4.07 -17.86 14.34
N PHE A 23 -4.12 -16.57 14.62
CA PHE A 23 -2.92 -15.76 14.82
C PHE A 23 -2.07 -16.25 16.00
N GLU A 24 -2.72 -16.53 17.13
CA GLU A 24 -2.06 -16.97 18.37
C GLU A 24 -1.53 -18.40 18.30
N SER A 25 -2.24 -19.31 17.62
CA SER A 25 -1.87 -20.72 17.51
C SER A 25 -1.04 -21.07 16.28
N ALA A 26 -0.75 -20.09 15.41
CA ALA A 26 0.00 -20.33 14.17
C ALA A 26 1.38 -20.90 14.43
N SER A 27 1.64 -22.08 13.85
CA SER A 27 2.95 -22.74 13.89
C SER A 27 3.84 -22.40 12.68
N ASN A 28 3.32 -21.61 11.74
CA ASN A 28 4.03 -21.21 10.53
C ASN A 28 3.65 -19.77 10.10
N MET A 29 4.57 -19.14 9.34
CA MET A 29 4.42 -17.76 8.90
C MET A 29 3.20 -17.55 7.99
N THR A 30 2.80 -18.54 7.20
CA THR A 30 1.68 -18.39 6.26
C THR A 30 0.36 -18.19 7.00
N ASP A 31 0.14 -18.94 8.05
CA ASP A 31 -1.09 -18.84 8.86
C ASP A 31 -1.06 -17.59 9.73
N GLU A 32 0.07 -17.30 10.36
CA GLU A 32 0.26 -16.11 11.20
C GLU A 32 0.01 -14.81 10.40
N ILE A 33 0.67 -14.66 9.24
CA ILE A 33 0.52 -13.44 8.44
C ILE A 33 -0.86 -13.33 7.78
N THR A 34 -1.47 -14.47 7.39
CA THR A 34 -2.83 -14.44 6.83
C THR A 34 -3.83 -13.94 7.87
N ALA A 35 -3.76 -14.42 9.11
CA ALA A 35 -4.61 -13.94 10.17
C ALA A 35 -4.40 -12.45 10.43
N LEU A 36 -3.14 -11.99 10.52
CA LEU A 36 -2.80 -10.58 10.71
C LEU A 36 -3.33 -9.69 9.58
N GLU A 37 -3.15 -10.09 8.30
CA GLU A 37 -3.68 -9.38 7.14
C GLU A 37 -5.21 -9.21 7.21
N LEU A 38 -5.92 -10.26 7.63
CA LEU A 38 -7.37 -10.23 7.75
C LEU A 38 -7.82 -9.38 8.94
N MET A 39 -7.12 -9.44 10.08
CA MET A 39 -7.39 -8.55 11.22
C MET A 39 -7.16 -7.07 10.85
N CYS A 40 -6.21 -6.77 9.95
CA CYS A 40 -5.98 -5.41 9.46
C CYS A 40 -7.13 -4.85 8.62
N GLN A 41 -8.07 -5.69 8.13
CA GLN A 41 -9.24 -5.20 7.38
C GLN A 41 -10.26 -4.49 8.26
N ASN A 42 -10.22 -4.71 9.57
CA ASN A 42 -11.12 -4.15 10.55
C ASN A 42 -10.37 -3.23 11.51
N ASP A 43 -11.08 -2.27 12.09
CA ASP A 43 -10.53 -1.41 13.12
C ASP A 43 -10.96 -1.95 14.49
N SER A 44 -10.04 -2.67 15.15
CA SER A 44 -10.33 -3.34 16.42
C SER A 44 -9.14 -3.27 17.37
N ARG A 45 -9.38 -3.44 18.66
CA ARG A 45 -8.35 -3.51 19.68
C ARG A 45 -7.48 -4.76 19.52
N GLU A 46 -8.08 -5.85 19.05
CA GLU A 46 -7.41 -7.12 18.78
C GLU A 46 -6.36 -6.96 17.66
N LYS A 47 -6.68 -6.20 16.60
CA LYS A 47 -5.73 -5.84 15.55
C LYS A 47 -4.49 -5.15 16.12
N GLU A 48 -4.66 -4.15 16.96
CA GLU A 48 -3.52 -3.40 17.52
C GLU A 48 -2.64 -4.29 18.40
N LYS A 49 -3.24 -5.18 19.19
CA LYS A 49 -2.50 -6.19 19.97
C LYS A 49 -1.72 -7.15 19.08
N ALA A 50 -2.35 -7.68 18.02
CA ALA A 50 -1.72 -8.60 17.08
C ALA A 50 -0.55 -7.92 16.35
N LEU A 51 -0.73 -6.67 15.90
CA LEU A 51 0.33 -5.87 15.26
C LEU A 51 1.53 -5.65 16.20
N SER A 52 1.29 -5.35 17.47
CA SER A 52 2.35 -5.15 18.47
C SER A 52 3.08 -6.46 18.75
N SER A 53 2.36 -7.55 19.00
CA SER A 53 2.93 -8.87 19.27
C SER A 53 3.75 -9.39 18.08
N PHE A 54 3.25 -9.24 16.85
CA PHE A 54 3.99 -9.60 15.65
C PHE A 54 5.28 -8.80 15.50
N ARG A 55 5.21 -7.48 15.74
CA ARG A 55 6.38 -6.61 15.72
C ARG A 55 7.42 -7.03 16.75
N GLU A 56 7.05 -7.23 18.02
CA GLU A 56 7.94 -7.67 19.09
C GLU A 56 8.65 -8.97 18.73
N LYS A 57 7.92 -9.94 18.21
CA LYS A 57 8.44 -11.25 17.79
C LYS A 57 9.41 -11.18 16.63
N TRP A 58 9.15 -10.30 15.63
CA TRP A 58 9.82 -10.35 14.34
C TRP A 58 10.65 -9.11 13.97
N GLN A 59 10.76 -8.10 14.84
CA GLN A 59 11.45 -6.84 14.52
C GLN A 59 12.91 -7.00 14.08
N SER A 60 13.59 -8.06 14.51
CA SER A 60 14.95 -8.38 14.09
C SER A 60 15.04 -9.03 12.69
N ASN A 61 13.90 -9.40 12.07
CA ASN A 61 13.85 -10.02 10.75
C ASN A 61 13.27 -9.04 9.70
N PRO A 62 14.13 -8.37 8.91
CA PRO A 62 13.66 -7.37 7.94
C PRO A 62 12.70 -7.91 6.87
N LEU A 63 12.84 -9.18 6.48
CA LEU A 63 11.97 -9.80 5.46
C LEU A 63 10.57 -10.05 6.01
N VAL A 64 10.47 -10.47 7.26
CA VAL A 64 9.18 -10.66 7.93
C VAL A 64 8.54 -9.30 8.22
N MET A 65 9.32 -8.29 8.63
CA MET A 65 8.79 -6.95 8.82
C MET A 65 8.24 -6.30 7.54
N ASN A 66 8.72 -6.68 6.35
CA ASN A 66 8.08 -6.26 5.11
C ASN A 66 6.63 -6.75 5.01
N LYS A 67 6.32 -7.95 5.52
CA LYS A 67 4.94 -8.47 5.57
C LYS A 67 4.07 -7.67 6.54
N TRP A 68 4.62 -7.27 7.69
CA TRP A 68 3.94 -6.42 8.67
C TRP A 68 3.57 -5.04 8.10
N PHE A 69 4.47 -4.40 7.35
CA PHE A 69 4.17 -3.17 6.63
C PHE A 69 3.09 -3.39 5.57
N ALA A 70 3.23 -4.46 4.79
CA ALA A 70 2.29 -4.79 3.71
C ALA A 70 0.87 -5.09 4.22
N ALA A 71 0.73 -5.80 5.33
CA ALA A 71 -0.56 -6.11 5.94
C ALA A 71 -1.36 -4.84 6.27
N GLN A 72 -0.70 -3.83 6.82
CA GLN A 72 -1.31 -2.56 7.18
C GLN A 72 -1.58 -1.68 5.95
N ALA A 73 -0.64 -1.60 4.99
CA ALA A 73 -0.80 -0.84 3.76
C ALA A 73 -1.90 -1.40 2.84
N GLY A 74 -2.10 -2.72 2.88
CA GLY A 74 -3.14 -3.44 2.13
C GLY A 74 -4.53 -3.43 2.79
N SER A 75 -4.67 -2.83 3.96
CA SER A 75 -5.95 -2.74 4.67
C SER A 75 -6.97 -1.96 3.87
N LYS A 76 -8.16 -2.54 3.70
CA LYS A 76 -9.32 -1.87 3.07
C LYS A 76 -10.13 -1.02 4.06
N ALA A 77 -9.77 -1.05 5.34
CA ALA A 77 -10.41 -0.22 6.36
C ALA A 77 -10.21 1.29 6.08
N PRO A 78 -11.12 2.16 6.50
CA PRO A 78 -10.91 3.60 6.48
C PRO A 78 -9.60 3.98 7.20
N GLY A 79 -8.90 5.02 6.72
CA GLY A 79 -7.66 5.47 7.37
C GLY A 79 -6.38 4.76 6.91
N ALA A 80 -6.43 3.87 5.90
CA ALA A 80 -5.23 3.18 5.39
C ALA A 80 -4.11 4.17 4.97
N LEU A 81 -4.44 5.29 4.33
CA LEU A 81 -3.45 6.31 3.98
C LEU A 81 -2.82 6.96 5.23
N ALA A 82 -3.60 7.20 6.28
CA ALA A 82 -3.06 7.71 7.55
C ALA A 82 -2.10 6.70 8.20
N SER A 83 -2.44 5.41 8.13
CA SER A 83 -1.56 4.33 8.60
C SER A 83 -0.26 4.28 7.79
N VAL A 84 -0.31 4.40 6.47
CA VAL A 84 0.89 4.43 5.61
C VAL A 84 1.79 5.61 5.96
N ARG A 85 1.23 6.81 6.16
CA ARG A 85 1.98 8.00 6.59
C ARG A 85 2.63 7.85 7.97
N ARG A 86 1.97 7.14 8.89
CA ARG A 86 2.54 6.81 10.20
C ARG A 86 3.68 5.81 10.06
N LEU A 87 3.48 4.75 9.27
CA LEU A 87 4.44 3.67 9.06
C LEU A 87 5.70 4.13 8.32
N GLU A 88 5.60 5.13 7.46
CA GLU A 88 6.75 5.76 6.81
C GLU A 88 7.73 6.36 7.83
N LYS A 89 7.22 6.79 9.00
CA LYS A 89 8.03 7.36 10.08
C LYS A 89 8.51 6.32 11.11
N ASP A 90 8.16 5.05 10.90
CA ASP A 90 8.56 3.98 11.80
C ASP A 90 10.08 3.74 11.70
N PRO A 91 10.81 3.59 12.83
CA PRO A 91 12.26 3.33 12.82
C PRO A 91 12.70 2.09 12.02
N LEU A 92 11.80 1.13 11.83
CA LEU A 92 12.05 -0.06 11.01
C LEU A 92 11.82 0.17 9.51
N PHE A 93 11.27 1.34 9.11
CA PHE A 93 11.10 1.70 7.71
C PHE A 93 12.35 2.43 7.19
N ASP A 94 12.95 1.87 6.15
CA ASP A 94 14.06 2.50 5.44
C ASP A 94 13.63 2.77 3.99
N SER A 95 13.45 4.04 3.64
CA SER A 95 13.05 4.48 2.30
C SER A 95 14.12 4.23 1.22
N ARG A 96 15.36 3.91 1.60
CA ARG A 96 16.42 3.52 0.67
C ARG A 96 16.36 2.04 0.30
N ASN A 97 15.62 1.22 1.06
CA ASN A 97 15.46 -0.19 0.80
C ASN A 97 14.29 -0.46 -0.17
N PRO A 98 14.53 -0.94 -1.41
CA PRO A 98 13.47 -1.17 -2.40
C PRO A 98 12.39 -2.16 -1.94
N ASN A 99 12.73 -3.13 -1.08
CA ASN A 99 11.73 -4.07 -0.56
C ASN A 99 10.78 -3.38 0.42
N LYS A 100 11.27 -2.43 1.22
CA LYS A 100 10.43 -1.63 2.12
C LYS A 100 9.53 -0.66 1.35
N ILE A 101 10.08 0.02 0.33
CA ILE A 101 9.30 0.85 -0.60
C ILE A 101 8.14 0.05 -1.19
N ARG A 102 8.43 -1.16 -1.70
CA ARG A 102 7.42 -2.05 -2.26
C ARG A 102 6.40 -2.49 -1.23
N ALA A 103 6.84 -2.87 -0.03
CA ALA A 103 5.98 -3.38 1.02
C ALA A 103 5.01 -2.31 1.56
N LEU A 104 5.41 -1.06 1.64
CA LEU A 104 4.57 0.03 2.13
C LEU A 104 3.86 0.75 0.98
N PHE A 105 4.61 1.43 0.14
CA PHE A 105 4.03 2.30 -0.91
C PHE A 105 3.48 1.51 -2.09
N GLY A 106 4.18 0.44 -2.51
CA GLY A 106 3.72 -0.42 -3.61
C GLY A 106 2.43 -1.15 -3.28
N VAL A 107 2.32 -1.69 -2.06
CA VAL A 107 1.09 -2.37 -1.60
C VAL A 107 -0.05 -1.38 -1.45
N PHE A 108 0.19 -0.19 -0.89
CA PHE A 108 -0.84 0.85 -0.82
C PHE A 108 -1.33 1.28 -2.21
N GLY A 109 -0.45 1.44 -3.19
CA GLY A 109 -0.83 1.76 -4.57
C GLY A 109 -1.65 0.66 -5.28
N GLN A 110 -1.59 -0.58 -4.79
CA GLN A 110 -2.42 -1.70 -5.24
C GLN A 110 -3.72 -1.85 -4.45
N ASN A 111 -3.88 -1.13 -3.37
CA ASN A 111 -5.09 -1.14 -2.53
C ASN A 111 -6.19 -0.32 -3.19
N LEU A 112 -6.92 -0.95 -4.14
CA LEU A 112 -7.87 -0.26 -5.02
C LEU A 112 -8.84 0.66 -4.28
N PRO A 113 -9.57 0.21 -3.23
CA PRO A 113 -10.55 1.07 -2.59
C PRO A 113 -9.94 2.26 -1.85
N ARG A 114 -8.69 2.18 -1.41
CA ARG A 114 -8.05 3.23 -0.61
C ARG A 114 -7.13 4.13 -1.44
N PHE A 115 -6.45 3.56 -2.42
CA PHE A 115 -5.66 4.34 -3.36
C PHE A 115 -6.54 5.20 -4.28
N HIS A 116 -7.71 4.67 -4.67
CA HIS A 116 -8.67 5.35 -5.54
C HIS A 116 -9.82 6.02 -4.75
N GLU A 117 -9.57 6.52 -3.54
CA GLU A 117 -10.56 7.33 -2.83
C GLU A 117 -10.88 8.63 -3.57
N SER A 118 -12.13 9.07 -3.44
CA SER A 118 -12.67 10.22 -4.17
C SER A 118 -11.99 11.56 -3.87
N SER A 119 -11.17 11.63 -2.83
CA SER A 119 -10.35 12.78 -2.47
C SER A 119 -9.11 12.95 -3.36
N GLY A 120 -8.64 11.88 -4.03
CA GLY A 120 -7.36 11.86 -4.75
C GLY A 120 -6.11 11.91 -3.86
N ALA A 121 -6.27 11.93 -2.53
CA ALA A 121 -5.16 12.08 -1.59
C ALA A 121 -4.11 10.96 -1.71
N GLY A 122 -4.52 9.74 -2.10
CA GLY A 122 -3.62 8.63 -2.38
C GLY A 122 -2.72 8.92 -3.58
N TYR A 123 -3.24 9.53 -4.64
CA TYR A 123 -2.49 9.91 -5.83
C TYR A 123 -1.43 10.97 -5.51
N ALA A 124 -1.85 12.05 -4.83
CA ALA A 124 -0.94 13.12 -4.44
C ALA A 124 0.19 12.61 -3.53
N TYR A 125 -0.14 11.72 -2.59
CA TYR A 125 0.84 11.15 -1.68
C TYR A 125 1.88 10.29 -2.41
N LEU A 126 1.46 9.32 -3.25
CA LEU A 126 2.41 8.48 -3.97
C LEU A 126 3.17 9.24 -5.06
N ALA A 127 2.57 10.24 -5.71
CA ALA A 127 3.27 11.12 -6.63
C ALA A 127 4.43 11.86 -5.93
N GLN A 128 4.19 12.37 -4.73
CA GLN A 128 5.24 12.99 -3.92
C GLN A 128 6.35 11.99 -3.56
N LYS A 129 5.99 10.76 -3.14
CA LYS A 129 6.97 9.72 -2.80
C LYS A 129 7.81 9.28 -4.01
N ILE A 130 7.22 9.21 -5.19
CA ILE A 130 7.96 8.92 -6.43
C ILE A 130 9.02 9.98 -6.68
N LEU A 131 8.67 11.27 -6.57
CA LEU A 131 9.63 12.36 -6.77
C LEU A 131 10.75 12.34 -5.73
N GLU A 132 10.44 12.08 -4.46
CA GLU A 132 11.44 11.96 -3.39
C GLU A 132 12.40 10.79 -3.65
N ILE A 133 11.86 9.62 -4.04
CA ILE A 133 12.65 8.41 -4.30
C ILE A 133 13.48 8.57 -5.57
N ASP A 134 12.96 9.23 -6.60
CA ASP A 134 13.64 9.45 -7.87
C ASP A 134 14.97 10.16 -7.69
N GLY A 135 15.05 11.08 -6.74
CA GLY A 135 16.27 11.83 -6.42
C GLY A 135 17.45 10.96 -5.91
N TYR A 136 17.20 9.75 -5.44
CA TYR A 136 18.27 8.87 -4.93
C TYR A 136 18.18 7.42 -5.43
N ASN A 137 17.06 6.96 -5.95
CA ASN A 137 16.85 5.60 -6.48
C ASN A 137 15.84 5.60 -7.64
N PRO A 138 16.26 6.06 -8.85
CA PRO A 138 15.39 6.14 -10.03
C PRO A 138 14.71 4.81 -10.39
N SER A 139 15.41 3.68 -10.23
CA SER A 139 14.85 2.35 -10.51
C SER A 139 13.70 1.99 -9.57
N ALA A 140 13.81 2.33 -8.29
CA ALA A 140 12.72 2.10 -7.33
C ALA A 140 11.54 3.04 -7.59
N ALA A 141 11.81 4.31 -7.92
CA ALA A 141 10.78 5.29 -8.30
C ALA A 141 10.02 4.84 -9.55
N ALA A 142 10.72 4.40 -10.58
CA ALA A 142 10.14 3.88 -11.81
C ALA A 142 9.22 2.66 -11.54
N LYS A 143 9.68 1.70 -10.71
CA LYS A 143 8.85 0.57 -10.31
C LYS A 143 7.61 1.03 -9.53
N LEU A 144 7.75 1.98 -8.62
CA LEU A 144 6.62 2.53 -7.87
C LEU A 144 5.64 3.27 -8.79
N SER A 145 6.12 3.97 -9.83
CA SER A 145 5.29 4.69 -10.81
C SER A 145 4.28 3.79 -11.51
N SER A 146 4.52 2.47 -11.55
CA SER A 146 3.59 1.49 -12.12
C SER A 146 2.22 1.42 -11.43
N VAL A 147 2.07 1.96 -10.22
CA VAL A 147 0.77 2.03 -9.53
C VAL A 147 -0.25 2.88 -10.29
N PHE A 148 0.23 3.82 -11.11
CA PHE A 148 -0.61 4.70 -11.93
C PHE A 148 -1.10 4.09 -13.24
N LYS A 149 -0.63 2.90 -13.65
CA LYS A 149 -0.99 2.25 -14.92
C LYS A 149 -2.49 1.98 -15.13
N LYS A 150 -3.31 2.09 -14.08
CA LYS A 150 -4.77 1.99 -14.18
C LYS A 150 -5.44 3.28 -14.65
N TYR A 151 -4.70 4.36 -14.83
CA TYR A 151 -5.17 5.69 -15.24
C TYR A 151 -6.21 5.66 -16.35
N PRO A 152 -6.00 4.98 -17.50
CA PRO A 152 -6.95 5.00 -18.61
C PRO A 152 -8.29 4.30 -18.31
N ARG A 153 -8.34 3.49 -17.26
CA ARG A 153 -9.53 2.71 -16.86
C ARG A 153 -10.36 3.38 -15.77
N LEU A 154 -9.93 4.55 -15.29
CA LEU A 154 -10.62 5.29 -14.25
C LEU A 154 -11.80 6.07 -14.83
N ASN A 155 -12.82 6.32 -14.00
CA ASN A 155 -13.88 7.27 -14.34
C ASN A 155 -13.31 8.70 -14.46
N ASP A 156 -14.08 9.62 -15.04
CA ASP A 156 -13.60 10.96 -15.37
C ASP A 156 -13.08 11.74 -14.15
N LYS A 157 -13.78 11.67 -13.02
CA LYS A 157 -13.36 12.34 -11.79
C LYS A 157 -12.01 11.83 -11.30
N MET A 158 -11.86 10.52 -11.17
CA MET A 158 -10.62 9.90 -10.72
C MET A 158 -9.48 10.11 -11.72
N ARG A 159 -9.79 10.04 -13.01
CA ARG A 159 -8.84 10.30 -14.08
C ARG A 159 -8.36 11.75 -14.05
N SER A 160 -9.24 12.72 -13.82
CA SER A 160 -8.84 14.12 -13.67
C SER A 160 -7.89 14.31 -12.48
N LEU A 161 -8.21 13.76 -11.31
CA LEU A 161 -7.38 13.86 -10.11
C LEU A 161 -6.01 13.19 -10.31
N MET A 162 -5.98 11.98 -10.85
CA MET A 162 -4.73 11.25 -11.11
C MET A 162 -3.92 11.95 -12.20
N GLY A 163 -4.56 12.40 -13.29
CA GLY A 163 -3.92 13.11 -14.39
C GLY A 163 -3.21 14.38 -13.96
N ALA A 164 -3.81 15.15 -13.04
CA ALA A 164 -3.16 16.32 -12.45
C ALA A 164 -1.85 15.96 -11.74
N GLU A 165 -1.81 14.85 -10.99
CA GLU A 165 -0.60 14.38 -10.32
C GLU A 165 0.45 13.84 -11.31
N LEU A 166 0.03 13.12 -12.36
CA LEU A 166 0.94 12.67 -13.43
C LEU A 166 1.58 13.86 -14.15
N SER A 167 0.79 14.87 -14.49
CA SER A 167 1.29 16.11 -15.10
C SER A 167 2.25 16.86 -14.17
N ARG A 168 1.96 16.88 -12.85
CA ARG A 168 2.85 17.47 -11.83
C ARG A 168 4.19 16.76 -11.77
N ILE A 169 4.21 15.42 -11.85
CA ILE A 169 5.46 14.66 -11.90
C ILE A 169 6.26 15.04 -13.13
N LEU A 170 5.64 15.06 -14.33
CA LEU A 170 6.34 15.37 -15.58
C LEU A 170 6.89 16.79 -15.66
N ALA A 171 6.33 17.73 -14.89
CA ALA A 171 6.77 19.12 -14.84
C ALA A 171 8.04 19.33 -13.98
N VAL A 172 8.50 18.32 -13.23
CA VAL A 172 9.67 18.45 -12.36
C VAL A 172 10.95 18.42 -13.20
N PRO A 173 11.84 19.43 -13.06
CA PRO A 173 13.15 19.42 -13.70
C PRO A 173 13.98 18.22 -13.24
N HIS A 174 14.77 17.66 -14.16
CA HIS A 174 15.72 16.57 -13.88
C HIS A 174 15.07 15.24 -13.44
N LEU A 175 13.79 15.02 -13.78
CA LEU A 175 13.14 13.73 -13.60
C LEU A 175 13.95 12.63 -14.31
N SER A 176 14.15 11.48 -13.68
CA SER A 176 14.86 10.37 -14.30
C SER A 176 14.13 9.89 -15.57
N ARG A 177 14.91 9.39 -16.54
CA ARG A 177 14.38 8.90 -17.81
C ARG A 177 13.32 7.82 -17.62
N ASP A 178 13.57 6.89 -16.70
CA ASP A 178 12.69 5.74 -16.48
C ASP A 178 11.33 6.17 -15.88
N VAL A 179 11.33 7.10 -14.92
CA VAL A 179 10.09 7.66 -14.35
C VAL A 179 9.35 8.47 -15.41
N TYR A 180 10.07 9.34 -16.16
CA TYR A 180 9.49 10.12 -17.24
C TYR A 180 8.78 9.22 -18.27
N GLU A 181 9.46 8.16 -18.73
CA GLU A 181 8.91 7.24 -19.73
C GLU A 181 7.64 6.53 -19.24
N ILE A 182 7.63 6.04 -17.99
CA ILE A 182 6.45 5.35 -17.44
C ILE A 182 5.28 6.32 -17.27
N ILE A 183 5.53 7.50 -16.73
CA ILE A 183 4.48 8.47 -16.44
C ILE A 183 3.92 9.07 -17.73
N SER A 184 4.76 9.46 -18.71
CA SER A 184 4.29 9.99 -20.00
C SER A 184 3.45 8.96 -20.75
N LYS A 185 3.94 7.71 -20.91
CA LYS A 185 3.16 6.63 -21.54
C LYS A 185 1.84 6.37 -20.81
N THR A 186 1.82 6.48 -19.49
CA THR A 186 0.59 6.30 -18.70
C THR A 186 -0.40 7.43 -19.00
N LEU A 187 0.06 8.67 -19.05
CA LEU A 187 -0.78 9.82 -19.34
C LEU A 187 -1.34 9.79 -20.77
N ASP A 188 -0.48 9.45 -21.75
CA ASP A 188 -0.84 9.34 -23.17
C ASP A 188 -1.80 8.18 -23.47
N SER A 189 -1.87 7.17 -22.59
CA SER A 189 -2.78 6.03 -22.75
C SER A 189 -4.25 6.34 -22.45
N ALA A 190 -4.58 7.56 -21.99
CA ALA A 190 -5.96 7.96 -21.78
C ALA A 190 -6.73 7.96 -23.11
N PRO A 191 -7.98 7.43 -23.13
CA PRO A 191 -8.82 7.56 -24.32
C PRO A 191 -9.03 9.05 -24.63
N ALA A 192 -9.01 9.39 -25.93
CA ALA A 192 -9.38 10.73 -26.38
C ALA A 192 -10.76 11.09 -25.80
N ARG A 193 -10.90 12.32 -25.31
CA ARG A 193 -12.23 12.82 -24.91
C ARG A 193 -13.09 12.89 -26.16
N VAL A 194 -14.13 12.05 -26.19
CA VAL A 194 -15.19 12.13 -27.21
C VAL A 194 -16.09 13.30 -26.88
#